data_9cf34620fb6b93b4d49b1795b1b22bb6
#
_entry.id   9cf34620fb6b93b4d49b1795b1b22bb6
#
_cell.length_a   1.000
_cell.length_b   1.000
_cell.length_c   1.000
_cell.angle_alpha   90.00
_cell.angle_beta   90.00
_cell.angle_gamma   90.00
#
_symmetry.space_group_name_H-M   'P 1'
#
loop_
_entity.id
_entity.type
_entity.pdbx_description
1 polymer ?
#
loop_
_entity_poly.entity_id
_entity_poly.type
_entity_poly.pdbx_seq_one_letter_code
_entity_poly.pdbx_strand_id
1 'polypeptide(L)'
;GRRDQAARGAPPGRGRRRVANAVAAETFYGAPAIVVDFGTATNIDVIDEDGYYIGGAIAPGIRISMDALAARAAKLASVPLEAPEHAIGRDTEECIKVGAVWALPPWPRAWSRA
;
A
#
# COMPACT_ATOMS: atom_id res chain seq x y z
N GLY A 1 -20.59 17.65 -7.54
CA GLY A 1 -19.45 18.19 -6.78
C GLY A 1 -18.23 17.25 -6.83
N ARG A 2 -17.15 17.62 -6.15
CA ARG A 2 -15.90 16.83 -6.16
C ARG A 2 -16.07 15.39 -5.65
N ARG A 3 -16.96 15.19 -4.66
CA ARG A 3 -17.26 13.85 -4.14
C ARG A 3 -17.82 12.93 -5.22
N ASP A 4 -18.63 13.47 -6.13
CA ASP A 4 -19.22 12.70 -7.20
C ASP A 4 -18.18 12.35 -8.27
N GLN A 5 -17.19 13.18 -8.47
CA GLN A 5 -16.11 12.92 -9.43
C GLN A 5 -15.25 11.73 -9.01
N ALA A 6 -14.81 11.71 -7.75
CA ALA A 6 -14.03 10.59 -7.23
C ALA A 6 -14.81 9.28 -7.29
N ALA A 7 -16.11 9.31 -6.98
CA ALA A 7 -16.96 8.12 -7.06
C ALA A 7 -17.19 7.65 -8.51
N ARG A 8 -17.35 8.58 -9.45
CA ARG A 8 -17.60 8.26 -10.87
C ARG A 8 -16.43 7.60 -11.58
N GLY A 9 -15.19 7.93 -11.18
CA GLY A 9 -14.01 7.31 -11.77
C GLY A 9 -13.76 5.88 -11.31
N ALA A 10 -14.41 5.41 -10.23
CA ALA A 10 -14.16 4.12 -9.65
C ALA A 10 -14.61 2.99 -10.56
N PRO A 11 -13.73 2.02 -10.91
CA PRO A 11 -14.11 0.87 -11.71
C PRO A 11 -15.14 -0.01 -11.00
N PRO A 12 -15.98 -0.75 -11.75
CA PRO A 12 -16.92 -1.72 -11.18
C PRO A 12 -16.18 -2.74 -10.29
N GLY A 13 -16.80 -3.15 -9.19
CA GLY A 13 -16.22 -4.10 -8.25
C GLY A 13 -15.22 -3.52 -7.27
N ARG A 14 -14.94 -2.23 -7.34
CA ARG A 14 -14.09 -1.55 -6.36
C ARG A 14 -14.84 -1.45 -5.03
N GLY A 15 -14.21 -1.89 -3.94
CA GLY A 15 -14.83 -1.88 -2.61
C GLY A 15 -15.22 -0.48 -2.13
N ARG A 16 -16.30 -0.40 -1.37
CA ARG A 16 -16.81 0.87 -0.81
C ARG A 16 -15.76 1.61 0.03
N ARG A 17 -14.95 0.87 0.78
CA ARG A 17 -13.88 1.43 1.62
C ARG A 17 -12.85 2.17 0.78
N ARG A 18 -12.46 1.63 -0.36
CA ARG A 18 -11.48 2.25 -1.25
C ARG A 18 -12.00 3.54 -1.86
N VAL A 19 -13.27 3.53 -2.29
CA VAL A 19 -13.92 4.73 -2.80
C VAL A 19 -14.06 5.78 -1.70
N ALA A 20 -14.45 5.38 -0.50
CA ALA A 20 -14.57 6.30 0.63
C ALA A 20 -13.23 6.93 1.01
N ASN A 21 -12.13 6.15 1.00
CA ASN A 21 -10.79 6.64 1.23
C ASN A 21 -10.37 7.67 0.16
N ALA A 22 -10.69 7.41 -1.08
CA ALA A 22 -10.39 8.32 -2.19
C ALA A 22 -11.16 9.65 -2.05
N VAL A 23 -12.44 9.58 -1.73
CA VAL A 23 -13.28 10.76 -1.50
C VAL A 23 -12.75 11.58 -0.31
N ALA A 24 -12.39 10.90 0.78
CA ALA A 24 -11.84 11.56 1.97
C ALA A 24 -10.51 12.26 1.65
N ALA A 25 -9.62 11.60 0.93
CA ALA A 25 -8.34 12.18 0.54
C ALA A 25 -8.52 13.44 -0.31
N GLU A 26 -9.38 13.39 -1.30
CA GLU A 26 -9.69 14.55 -2.12
C GLU A 26 -10.29 15.69 -1.28
N THR A 27 -11.23 15.36 -0.40
CA THR A 27 -11.93 16.36 0.42
C THR A 27 -10.99 17.07 1.39
N PHE A 28 -10.07 16.34 2.04
CA PHE A 28 -9.21 16.90 3.09
C PHE A 28 -7.88 17.43 2.58
N TYR A 29 -7.35 16.86 1.50
CA TYR A 29 -6.01 17.19 1.00
C TYR A 29 -6.00 17.73 -0.42
N GLY A 30 -7.09 17.59 -1.15
CA GLY A 30 -7.19 18.01 -2.54
C GLY A 30 -6.72 16.94 -3.53
N ALA A 31 -6.73 17.32 -4.80
CA ALA A 31 -6.31 16.47 -5.91
C ALA A 31 -5.15 17.17 -6.67
N PRO A 32 -4.22 16.44 -7.27
CA PRO A 32 -4.15 14.97 -7.31
C PRO A 32 -3.75 14.34 -5.98
N ALA A 33 -4.08 13.06 -5.79
CA ALA A 33 -3.75 12.33 -4.57
C ALA A 33 -3.47 10.85 -4.83
N ILE A 34 -2.57 10.30 -4.05
CA ILE A 34 -2.33 8.86 -3.97
C ILE A 34 -2.67 8.43 -2.54
N VAL A 35 -3.59 7.49 -2.41
CA VAL A 35 -4.00 6.96 -1.12
C VAL A 35 -3.40 5.58 -0.94
N VAL A 36 -2.65 5.40 0.13
CA VAL A 36 -2.07 4.10 0.49
C VAL A 36 -2.74 3.61 1.75
N ASP A 37 -3.40 2.47 1.66
CA ASP A 37 -4.09 1.84 2.78
C ASP A 37 -3.37 0.54 3.15
N PHE A 38 -2.69 0.54 4.28
CA PHE A 38 -1.99 -0.63 4.81
C PHE A 38 -2.94 -1.46 5.65
N GLY A 39 -3.36 -2.60 5.12
CA GLY A 39 -4.22 -3.53 5.81
C GLY A 39 -3.83 -4.98 5.51
N THR A 40 -4.81 -5.87 5.46
CA THR A 40 -4.61 -7.26 5.02
C THR A 40 -3.95 -7.30 3.64
N ALA A 41 -4.42 -6.44 2.73
CA ALA A 41 -3.71 -6.11 1.52
C ALA A 41 -3.24 -4.66 1.61
N THR A 42 -2.19 -4.31 0.88
CA THR A 42 -1.81 -2.91 0.67
C THR A 42 -2.52 -2.43 -0.58
N ASN A 43 -3.44 -1.49 -0.40
CA ASN A 43 -4.18 -0.89 -1.50
C ASN A 43 -3.61 0.48 -1.82
N ILE A 44 -3.42 0.75 -3.09
CA ILE A 44 -3.03 2.06 -3.57
C ILE A 44 -4.10 2.53 -4.54
N ASP A 45 -4.61 3.72 -4.33
CA ASP A 45 -5.65 4.34 -5.14
C ASP A 45 -5.19 5.70 -5.61
N VAL A 46 -5.44 6.02 -6.86
CA VAL A 46 -4.97 7.25 -7.48
C VAL A 46 -6.16 8.10 -7.91
N ILE A 47 -6.08 9.36 -7.52
CA ILE A 47 -7.02 10.40 -7.94
C ILE A 47 -6.23 11.40 -8.79
N ASP A 48 -6.70 11.69 -9.99
CA ASP A 48 -6.03 12.63 -10.87
C ASP A 48 -6.25 14.09 -10.46
N GLU A 49 -5.62 15.01 -11.16
CA GLU A 49 -5.71 16.43 -10.88
C GLU A 49 -7.11 17.02 -11.05
N ASP A 50 -7.96 16.34 -11.81
CA ASP A 50 -9.36 16.74 -12.00
C ASP A 50 -10.30 16.12 -10.95
N GLY A 51 -9.77 15.32 -10.03
CA GLY A 51 -10.52 14.69 -8.95
C GLY A 51 -11.17 13.36 -9.33
N TYR A 52 -10.81 12.75 -10.47
CA TYR A 52 -11.31 11.46 -10.87
C TYR A 52 -10.48 10.32 -10.27
N TYR A 53 -11.17 9.29 -9.84
CA TYR A 53 -10.55 8.03 -9.42
C TYR A 53 -10.12 7.26 -10.69
N ILE A 54 -8.84 7.19 -10.95
CA ILE A 54 -8.31 6.59 -12.19
C ILE A 54 -7.82 5.15 -12.04
N GLY A 55 -7.78 4.63 -10.83
CA GLY A 55 -7.37 3.26 -10.60
C GLY A 55 -6.36 3.14 -9.47
N GLY A 56 -5.65 2.04 -9.46
CA GLY A 56 -4.69 1.80 -8.40
C GLY A 56 -4.00 0.45 -8.51
N ALA A 57 -3.49 -0.04 -7.37
CA ALA A 57 -2.87 -1.34 -7.25
C ALA A 57 -3.28 -2.01 -5.95
N ILE A 58 -3.27 -3.34 -5.96
CA ILE A 58 -3.44 -4.14 -4.77
C ILE A 58 -2.21 -5.04 -4.66
N ALA A 59 -1.54 -4.97 -3.53
CA ALA A 59 -0.39 -5.81 -3.24
C ALA A 59 -0.63 -6.62 -1.96
N PRO A 60 0.08 -7.72 -1.75
CA PRO A 60 0.02 -8.44 -0.49
C PRO A 60 0.37 -7.50 0.67
N GLY A 61 -0.38 -7.60 1.76
CA GLY A 61 -0.06 -6.88 2.99
C GLY A 61 1.27 -7.34 3.58
N ILE A 62 1.91 -6.49 4.37
CA ILE A 62 3.21 -6.79 4.97
C ILE A 62 3.13 -8.05 5.84
N ARG A 63 2.09 -8.17 6.67
CA ARG A 63 1.89 -9.33 7.54
C ARG A 63 1.68 -10.62 6.74
N ILE A 64 0.84 -10.59 5.72
CA ILE A 64 0.61 -11.75 4.85
C ILE A 64 1.91 -12.16 4.16
N SER A 65 2.69 -11.20 3.68
CA SER A 65 3.97 -11.48 3.03
C SER A 65 4.96 -12.14 3.99
N MET A 66 5.05 -11.67 5.22
CA MET A 66 5.90 -12.28 6.26
C MET A 66 5.43 -13.68 6.63
N ASP A 67 4.13 -13.87 6.80
CA ASP A 67 3.55 -15.17 7.14
C ASP A 67 3.75 -16.18 6.01
N ALA A 68 3.60 -15.77 4.77
CA ALA A 68 3.84 -16.60 3.60
C ALA A 68 5.33 -17.00 3.50
N LEU A 69 6.22 -16.08 3.77
CA LEU A 69 7.66 -16.35 3.79
C LEU A 69 7.99 -17.39 4.87
N ALA A 70 7.49 -17.22 6.09
CA ALA A 70 7.70 -18.17 7.18
C ALA A 70 7.10 -19.55 6.86
N ALA A 71 5.92 -19.61 6.22
CA ALA A 71 5.27 -20.86 5.87
C ALA A 71 5.96 -21.63 4.73
N ARG A 72 6.54 -20.90 3.76
CA ARG A 72 7.11 -21.48 2.53
C ARG A 72 8.61 -21.68 2.57
N ALA A 73 9.32 -20.88 3.35
CA ALA A 73 10.76 -20.99 3.51
C ALA A 73 11.08 -21.80 4.77
N ALA A 74 11.39 -23.08 4.60
CA ALA A 74 11.54 -24.04 5.70
C ALA A 74 12.59 -23.65 6.76
N LYS A 75 13.56 -22.82 6.38
CA LYS A 75 14.65 -22.38 7.28
C LYS A 75 14.42 -21.01 7.91
N LEU A 76 13.35 -20.32 7.53
CA LEU A 76 13.05 -18.98 8.05
C LEU A 76 11.95 -19.05 9.09
N ALA A 77 12.27 -18.59 10.29
CA ALA A 77 11.28 -18.53 11.37
C ALA A 77 10.31 -17.37 11.18
N SER A 78 9.15 -17.47 11.81
CA SER A 78 8.23 -16.34 11.94
C SER A 78 8.88 -15.27 12.80
N VAL A 79 8.86 -14.02 12.32
CA VAL A 79 9.42 -12.85 13.01
C VAL A 79 8.34 -11.82 13.27
N PRO A 80 8.38 -11.10 14.40
CA PRO A 80 7.42 -10.04 14.64
C PRO A 80 7.63 -8.88 13.64
N LEU A 81 6.53 -8.22 13.28
CA LEU A 81 6.57 -7.05 12.42
C LEU A 81 7.05 -5.84 13.23
N GLU A 82 8.34 -5.57 13.15
CA GLU A 82 9.01 -4.48 13.85
C GLU A 82 10.01 -3.82 12.92
N ALA A 83 10.31 -2.54 13.18
CA ALA A 83 11.37 -1.86 12.46
C ALA A 83 12.73 -2.46 12.83
N PRO A 84 13.60 -2.72 11.84
CA PRO A 84 14.95 -3.20 12.13
C PRO A 84 15.82 -2.07 12.69
N GLU A 85 16.85 -2.45 13.45
CA GLU A 85 17.83 -1.47 13.97
C GLU A 85 18.75 -0.94 12.86
N HIS A 86 19.02 -1.75 11.86
CA HIS A 86 19.98 -1.43 10.80
C HIS A 86 19.33 -1.51 9.43
N ALA A 87 19.76 -0.68 8.51
CA ALA A 87 19.28 -0.72 7.12
C ALA A 87 19.78 -1.98 6.38
N ILE A 88 20.91 -2.51 6.81
CA ILE A 88 21.43 -3.80 6.32
C ILE A 88 21.35 -4.77 7.50
N GLY A 89 20.49 -5.78 7.40
CA GLY A 89 20.29 -6.77 8.46
C GLY A 89 21.55 -7.56 8.76
N ARG A 90 21.81 -7.79 10.04
CA ARG A 90 23.02 -8.46 10.54
C ARG A 90 22.80 -9.93 10.90
N ASP A 91 21.54 -10.35 11.00
CA ASP A 91 21.15 -11.74 11.19
C ASP A 91 19.89 -12.04 10.38
N THR A 92 19.48 -13.28 10.33
CA THR A 92 18.33 -13.69 9.52
C THR A 92 17.05 -12.98 9.94
N GLU A 93 16.80 -12.87 11.24
CA GLU A 93 15.61 -12.19 11.76
C GLU A 93 15.59 -10.72 11.33
N GLU A 94 16.69 -10.01 11.51
CA GLU A 94 16.78 -8.61 11.10
C GLU A 94 16.69 -8.46 9.58
N CYS A 95 17.28 -9.39 8.81
CA CYS A 95 17.15 -9.37 7.34
C CYS A 95 15.70 -9.49 6.89
N ILE A 96 14.90 -10.31 7.55
CA ILE A 96 13.46 -10.43 7.26
C ILE A 96 12.75 -9.12 7.59
N LYS A 97 13.06 -8.48 8.72
CA LYS A 97 12.50 -7.19 9.10
C LYS A 97 12.87 -6.08 8.10
N VAL A 98 14.12 -6.06 7.65
CA VAL A 98 14.57 -5.11 6.62
C VAL A 98 13.76 -5.29 5.33
N GLY A 99 13.61 -6.54 4.89
CA GLY A 99 12.84 -6.84 3.69
C GLY A 99 11.37 -6.46 3.81
N ALA A 100 10.76 -6.64 4.99
CA ALA A 100 9.36 -6.32 5.22
C ALA A 100 9.10 -4.81 5.34
N VAL A 101 9.98 -4.07 5.99
CA VAL A 101 9.75 -2.67 6.37
C VAL A 101 10.46 -1.69 5.43
N TRP A 102 11.75 -1.91 5.15
CA TRP A 102 12.56 -0.96 4.39
C TRP A 102 12.59 -1.24 2.89
N ALA A 103 12.48 -2.50 2.50
CA ALA A 103 12.44 -2.87 1.09
C ALA A 103 11.02 -2.81 0.51
N LEU A 104 10.17 -1.97 1.07
CA LEU A 104 8.87 -1.67 0.47
C LEU A 104 9.08 -1.22 -0.97
N PRO A 105 8.26 -1.71 -1.90
CA PRO A 105 8.42 -1.37 -3.30
C PRO A 105 8.47 0.12 -3.53
N PRO A 106 9.30 0.62 -4.46
CA PRO A 106 9.39 2.05 -4.77
C PRO A 106 8.21 2.56 -5.62
N TRP A 107 7.14 1.81 -5.72
CA TRP A 107 6.00 2.15 -6.58
C TRP A 107 5.32 3.48 -6.20
N PRO A 108 5.19 3.91 -4.93
CA PRO A 108 4.68 5.25 -4.65
C PRO A 108 5.53 6.35 -5.28
N ARG A 109 6.86 6.18 -5.32
CA ARG A 109 7.76 7.11 -6.01
C ARG A 109 7.62 7.04 -7.52
N ALA A 110 7.54 5.83 -8.07
CA ALA A 110 7.36 5.62 -9.50
C ALA A 110 6.07 6.26 -9.98
N TRP A 111 5.00 6.14 -9.21
CA TRP A 111 3.70 6.69 -9.54
C TRP A 111 3.66 8.21 -9.41
N SER A 112 4.37 8.79 -8.46
CA SER A 112 4.45 10.24 -8.33
C SER A 112 5.20 10.90 -9.50
N ARG A 113 5.98 10.14 -10.26
CA ARG A 113 6.69 10.59 -11.46
C ARG A 113 5.91 10.33 -12.76
N ALA A 114 4.91 9.47 -12.68
CA ALA A 114 4.08 9.18 -13.84
C ALA A 114 3.03 10.29 -14.04
#